data_b16ada3a903d1ae0dd637e27a364593a
#
_entry.id   b16ada3a903d1ae0dd637e27a364593a
#
_cell.length_a   1.000
_cell.length_b   1.000
_cell.length_c   1.000
_cell.angle_alpha   90.00
_cell.angle_beta   90.00
_cell.angle_gamma   90.00
#
_symmetry.space_group_name_H-M   'P 1'
#
loop_
_entity.id
_entity.type
_entity.pdbx_description
1 polymer ?
#
loop_
_entity_poly.entity_id
_entity_poly.type
_entity_poly.pdbx_seq_one_letter_code
_entity_poly.pdbx_strand_id
1 'polypeptide(L)'
;VDESRKIEYADAFFAGGHELIVANRHFIKNAEYDTQLFSSGEMTPEEHSEYIKFTIRGMMNIYKNNKYVRYVSIFQNWLKPAGASFDHLHKQLVAIDEWGVSIEREMALLRKNPNIYNEMGANLAIYFNLVIAENDHAIAFADIGHRFPTICVFSKSTEIYPSDLTRKELHGFSDIVHAMHAALTSQISANEE
;
A
#
# COMPACT_ATOMS: atom_id res chain seq x y z
N VAL A 1 20.27 -15.54 15.79
CA VAL A 1 21.49 -15.23 15.02
C VAL A 1 22.18 -14.09 15.77
N ASP A 2 23.45 -14.28 16.10
CA ASP A 2 24.26 -13.31 16.82
C ASP A 2 24.33 -11.99 16.00
N GLU A 3 24.07 -10.85 16.64
CA GLU A 3 24.06 -9.54 15.95
C GLU A 3 25.41 -9.20 15.31
N SER A 4 26.53 -9.66 15.88
CA SER A 4 27.87 -9.47 15.32
C SER A 4 28.03 -10.17 13.96
N ARG A 5 27.38 -11.31 13.77
CA ARG A 5 27.38 -12.04 12.48
C ARG A 5 26.47 -11.44 11.43
N LYS A 6 25.44 -10.72 11.84
CA LYS A 6 24.57 -10.00 10.91
C LYS A 6 25.34 -8.89 10.17
N ILE A 7 26.24 -8.20 10.88
CA ILE A 7 27.03 -7.08 10.33
C ILE A 7 28.12 -7.58 9.37
N GLU A 8 28.67 -8.78 9.60
CA GLU A 8 29.81 -9.28 8.86
C GLU A 8 29.45 -9.96 7.51
N TYR A 9 28.27 -10.56 7.40
CA TYR A 9 27.91 -11.41 6.23
C TYR A 9 26.58 -11.07 5.57
N ALA A 10 25.89 -10.06 6.05
CA ALA A 10 24.51 -9.88 5.65
C ALA A 10 24.11 -8.41 5.56
N ASP A 11 24.82 -7.72 4.77
CA ASP A 11 24.59 -6.36 4.31
C ASP A 11 23.16 -5.83 4.48
N ALA A 12 22.71 -5.05 3.57
CA ALA A 12 21.45 -4.38 3.46
C ALA A 12 20.23 -5.25 3.81
N PHE A 13 20.20 -6.47 3.33
CA PHE A 13 19.03 -7.33 3.47
C PHE A 13 18.75 -7.78 4.92
N PHE A 14 19.79 -7.95 5.74
CA PHE A 14 19.64 -8.35 7.14
C PHE A 14 19.77 -7.19 8.14
N ALA A 15 20.25 -6.04 7.69
CA ALA A 15 20.23 -4.80 8.46
C ALA A 15 18.87 -4.10 8.43
N GLY A 16 17.95 -4.57 7.58
CA GLY A 16 16.59 -4.07 7.47
C GLY A 16 15.66 -4.50 8.60
N GLY A 17 14.37 -4.43 8.34
CA GLY A 17 13.32 -4.84 9.26
C GLY A 17 12.13 -5.43 8.51
N HIS A 18 11.35 -6.26 9.19
CA HIS A 18 10.11 -6.79 8.65
C HIS A 18 9.05 -6.79 9.74
N GLU A 19 7.94 -6.09 9.48
CA GLU A 19 6.79 -6.06 10.36
C GLU A 19 5.53 -6.50 9.60
N LEU A 20 4.59 -7.08 10.34
CA LEU A 20 3.26 -7.45 9.83
C LEU A 20 2.19 -6.62 10.54
N ILE A 21 1.30 -6.05 9.76
CA ILE A 21 0.09 -5.40 10.25
C ILE A 21 -1.08 -6.32 9.96
N VAL A 22 -1.52 -7.05 10.97
CA VAL A 22 -2.58 -8.06 10.86
C VAL A 22 -3.92 -7.45 11.20
N ALA A 23 -4.95 -7.72 10.40
CA ALA A 23 -6.31 -7.30 10.69
C ALA A 23 -6.89 -8.08 11.89
N ASN A 24 -7.78 -7.47 12.66
CA ASN A 24 -8.37 -8.12 13.83
C ASN A 24 -9.28 -9.31 13.48
N ARG A 25 -9.98 -9.23 12.34
CA ARG A 25 -10.90 -10.27 11.89
C ARG A 25 -10.24 -11.19 10.88
N HIS A 26 -10.45 -12.49 11.05
CA HIS A 26 -10.02 -13.49 10.07
C HIS A 26 -11.14 -13.81 9.07
N PHE A 27 -12.38 -13.85 9.54
CA PHE A 27 -13.56 -14.19 8.77
C PHE A 27 -14.54 -13.02 8.70
N ILE A 28 -15.42 -13.05 7.70
CA ILE A 28 -16.56 -12.14 7.63
C ILE A 28 -17.51 -12.38 8.81
N LYS A 29 -18.39 -11.41 9.06
CA LYS A 29 -19.41 -11.57 10.12
C LYS A 29 -20.38 -12.68 9.75
N ASN A 30 -20.62 -13.60 10.68
CA ASN A 30 -21.47 -14.78 10.53
C ASN A 30 -20.96 -15.77 9.45
N ALA A 31 -19.65 -15.90 9.29
CA ALA A 31 -19.07 -16.90 8.41
C ALA A 31 -19.50 -18.32 8.85
N GLU A 32 -19.94 -19.13 7.89
CA GLU A 32 -20.32 -20.53 8.06
C GLU A 32 -19.25 -21.49 7.53
N TYR A 33 -18.36 -20.98 6.66
CA TYR A 33 -17.32 -21.74 5.99
C TYR A 33 -15.97 -21.07 6.16
N ASP A 34 -14.90 -21.86 6.13
CA ASP A 34 -13.50 -21.42 6.24
C ASP A 34 -13.00 -20.62 5.02
N THR A 35 -13.74 -20.67 3.92
CA THR A 35 -13.48 -19.87 2.73
C THR A 35 -14.00 -18.42 2.82
N GLN A 36 -14.86 -18.13 3.78
CA GLN A 36 -15.47 -16.81 3.97
C GLN A 36 -14.52 -15.87 4.73
N LEU A 37 -13.39 -15.58 4.11
CA LEU A 37 -12.31 -14.78 4.67
C LEU A 37 -12.63 -13.29 4.64
N PHE A 38 -12.18 -12.57 5.66
CA PHE A 38 -12.34 -11.13 5.76
C PHE A 38 -11.31 -10.39 4.90
N SER A 39 -11.75 -9.50 4.03
CA SER A 39 -10.92 -8.69 3.13
C SER A 39 -10.93 -7.20 3.49
N SER A 40 -10.03 -6.43 2.87
CA SER A 40 -10.01 -4.96 3.03
C SER A 40 -11.27 -4.29 2.51
N GLY A 41 -11.96 -4.90 1.53
CA GLY A 41 -13.20 -4.37 0.96
C GLY A 41 -14.41 -4.49 1.88
N GLU A 42 -14.33 -5.36 2.90
CA GLU A 42 -15.42 -5.58 3.87
C GLU A 42 -15.24 -4.79 5.17
N MET A 43 -14.16 -4.01 5.27
CA MET A 43 -14.00 -3.04 6.34
C MET A 43 -15.05 -1.93 6.22
N THR A 44 -15.42 -1.30 7.33
CA THR A 44 -16.05 0.02 7.22
C THR A 44 -15.01 1.06 6.79
N PRO A 45 -15.41 2.21 6.22
CA PRO A 45 -14.47 3.28 5.89
C PRO A 45 -13.60 3.72 7.08
N GLU A 46 -14.18 3.74 8.28
CA GLU A 46 -13.46 4.08 9.52
C GLU A 46 -12.44 3.00 9.89
N GLU A 47 -12.81 1.73 9.81
CA GLU A 47 -11.89 0.60 10.05
C GLU A 47 -10.72 0.62 9.07
N HIS A 48 -11.00 0.87 7.78
CA HIS A 48 -9.98 0.97 6.76
C HIS A 48 -9.04 2.16 7.01
N SER A 49 -9.58 3.31 7.38
CA SER A 49 -8.78 4.49 7.74
C SER A 49 -7.87 4.23 8.93
N GLU A 50 -8.36 3.56 9.98
CA GLU A 50 -7.53 3.17 11.13
C GLU A 50 -6.47 2.11 10.76
N TYR A 51 -6.79 1.20 9.85
CA TYR A 51 -5.84 0.21 9.34
C TYR A 51 -4.69 0.87 8.57
N ILE A 52 -4.98 1.88 7.73
CA ILE A 52 -3.95 2.69 7.06
C ILE A 52 -3.12 3.48 8.07
N LYS A 53 -3.74 4.14 9.06
CA LYS A 53 -3.02 4.87 10.12
C LYS A 53 -2.09 3.96 10.93
N PHE A 54 -2.56 2.76 11.25
CA PHE A 54 -1.75 1.79 11.97
C PHE A 54 -0.55 1.33 11.14
N THR A 55 -0.74 1.15 9.84
CA THR A 55 0.32 0.84 8.88
C THR A 55 1.38 1.95 8.83
N ILE A 56 0.96 3.22 8.75
CA ILE A 56 1.87 4.37 8.76
C ILE A 56 2.64 4.44 10.09
N ARG A 57 1.99 4.18 11.21
CA ARG A 57 2.66 4.11 12.52
C ARG A 57 3.72 3.01 12.58
N GLY A 58 3.44 1.83 12.03
CA GLY A 58 4.42 0.76 11.90
C GLY A 58 5.63 1.20 11.08
N MET A 59 5.41 1.80 9.91
CA MET A 59 6.48 2.36 9.08
C MET A 59 7.33 3.37 9.86
N MET A 60 6.72 4.31 10.57
CA MET A 60 7.43 5.31 11.37
C MET A 60 8.22 4.69 12.51
N ASN A 61 7.69 3.64 13.15
CA ASN A 61 8.43 2.89 14.18
C ASN A 61 9.68 2.21 13.61
N ILE A 62 9.59 1.65 12.42
CA ILE A 62 10.76 1.07 11.73
C ILE A 62 11.84 2.13 11.55
N TYR A 63 11.52 3.29 10.96
CA TYR A 63 12.48 4.38 10.76
C TYR A 63 13.07 4.91 12.08
N LYS A 64 12.24 5.01 13.12
CA LYS A 64 12.68 5.47 14.45
C LYS A 64 13.67 4.51 15.12
N ASN A 65 13.45 3.21 14.96
CA ASN A 65 14.20 2.18 15.67
C ASN A 65 15.39 1.65 14.90
N ASN A 66 15.45 1.89 13.59
CA ASN A 66 16.54 1.43 12.73
C ASN A 66 17.08 2.57 11.85
N LYS A 67 18.18 3.17 12.28
CA LYS A 67 18.83 4.30 11.59
C LYS A 67 19.39 3.97 10.19
N TYR A 68 19.53 2.71 9.86
CA TYR A 68 20.06 2.27 8.57
C TYR A 68 18.98 2.14 7.50
N VAL A 69 17.71 2.09 7.88
CA VAL A 69 16.60 1.98 6.92
C VAL A 69 16.51 3.24 6.06
N ARG A 70 16.53 3.02 4.75
CA ARG A 70 16.35 4.06 3.73
C ARG A 70 15.01 3.96 3.01
N TYR A 71 14.45 2.76 2.94
CA TYR A 71 13.22 2.49 2.23
C TYR A 71 12.37 1.46 2.96
N VAL A 72 11.07 1.71 3.05
CA VAL A 72 10.08 0.76 3.57
C VAL A 72 9.06 0.49 2.47
N SER A 73 9.07 -0.75 1.96
CA SER A 73 8.03 -1.23 1.06
C SER A 73 6.83 -1.70 1.88
N ILE A 74 5.65 -1.18 1.56
CA ILE A 74 4.39 -1.59 2.19
C ILE A 74 3.52 -2.22 1.12
N PHE A 75 3.14 -3.47 1.33
CA PHE A 75 2.29 -4.20 0.40
C PHE A 75 1.36 -5.18 1.11
N GLN A 76 0.33 -5.59 0.40
CA GLN A 76 -0.65 -6.57 0.84
C GLN A 76 -0.87 -7.56 -0.30
N ASN A 77 -0.50 -8.81 -0.08
CA ASN A 77 -0.87 -9.90 -0.97
C ASN A 77 -2.17 -10.51 -0.44
N TRP A 78 -3.19 -10.60 -1.28
CA TRP A 78 -4.45 -11.19 -0.91
C TRP A 78 -4.59 -12.57 -1.53
N LEU A 79 -4.69 -13.60 -0.67
CA LEU A 79 -4.78 -15.02 -1.00
C LEU A 79 -3.54 -15.60 -1.71
N LYS A 80 -3.50 -16.92 -1.85
CA LYS A 80 -2.39 -17.66 -2.46
C LYS A 80 -2.04 -17.23 -3.89
N PRO A 81 -3.01 -16.95 -4.78
CA PRO A 81 -2.69 -16.50 -6.14
C PRO A 81 -1.89 -15.21 -6.20
N ALA A 82 -2.03 -14.34 -5.20
CA ALA A 82 -1.25 -13.12 -5.06
C ALA A 82 0.07 -13.32 -4.31
N GLY A 83 0.39 -14.55 -3.87
CA GLY A 83 1.59 -14.86 -3.11
C GLY A 83 1.49 -14.63 -1.60
N ALA A 84 0.28 -14.61 -1.04
CA ALA A 84 0.11 -14.53 0.41
C ALA A 84 0.67 -15.79 1.10
N SER A 85 1.40 -15.59 2.20
CA SER A 85 1.96 -16.68 3.00
C SER A 85 0.90 -17.38 3.85
N PHE A 86 -0.16 -16.69 4.21
CA PHE A 86 -1.31 -17.18 4.98
C PHE A 86 -2.55 -16.34 4.65
N ASP A 87 -3.72 -16.90 4.88
CA ASP A 87 -4.99 -16.35 4.39
C ASP A 87 -5.59 -15.25 5.29
N HIS A 88 -5.04 -15.03 6.50
CA HIS A 88 -5.48 -13.92 7.35
C HIS A 88 -5.02 -12.59 6.76
N LEU A 89 -5.93 -11.63 6.60
CA LEU A 89 -5.65 -10.32 6.02
C LEU A 89 -4.51 -9.59 6.75
N HIS A 90 -3.46 -9.27 6.04
CA HIS A 90 -2.29 -8.58 6.58
C HIS A 90 -1.58 -7.72 5.55
N LYS A 91 -0.91 -6.68 6.02
CA LYS A 91 0.10 -5.94 5.26
C LYS A 91 1.49 -6.31 5.73
N GLN A 92 2.43 -6.29 4.82
CA GLN A 92 3.85 -6.47 5.11
C GLN A 92 4.57 -5.14 4.96
N LEU A 93 5.44 -4.83 5.91
CA LEU A 93 6.35 -3.70 5.90
C LEU A 93 7.76 -4.28 5.83
N VAL A 94 8.39 -4.17 4.66
CA VAL A 94 9.76 -4.65 4.45
C VAL A 94 10.68 -3.44 4.34
N ALA A 95 11.60 -3.34 5.28
CA ALA A 95 12.53 -2.24 5.40
C ALA A 95 13.93 -2.69 4.97
N ILE A 96 14.56 -1.89 4.11
CA ILE A 96 15.91 -2.12 3.61
C ILE A 96 16.73 -0.82 3.72
N ASP A 97 18.05 -0.94 3.73
CA ASP A 97 18.99 0.18 3.86
C ASP A 97 19.40 0.78 2.50
N GLU A 98 18.82 0.27 1.42
CA GLU A 98 19.02 0.77 0.06
C GLU A 98 17.70 1.03 -0.66
N TRP A 99 17.80 1.92 -1.66
CA TRP A 99 16.67 2.17 -2.57
C TRP A 99 16.63 1.17 -3.67
N GLY A 100 16.25 0.32 -4.11
CA GLY A 100 16.37 -0.52 -5.31
C GLY A 100 16.39 0.32 -6.61
N VAL A 101 16.84 -0.31 -7.68
CA VAL A 101 17.06 0.34 -8.99
C VAL A 101 15.85 1.10 -9.51
N SER A 102 14.62 0.60 -9.25
CA SER A 102 13.38 1.28 -9.67
C SER A 102 13.22 2.62 -8.99
N ILE A 103 13.36 2.66 -7.67
CA ILE A 103 13.22 3.90 -6.88
C ILE A 103 14.33 4.89 -7.23
N GLU A 104 15.56 4.44 -7.45
CA GLU A 104 16.65 5.31 -7.88
C GLU A 104 16.36 5.96 -9.24
N ARG A 105 15.79 5.21 -10.18
CA ARG A 105 15.35 5.75 -11.48
C ARG A 105 14.23 6.77 -11.33
N GLU A 106 13.23 6.47 -10.53
CA GLU A 106 12.13 7.39 -10.24
C GLU A 106 12.66 8.69 -9.61
N MET A 107 13.53 8.59 -8.62
CA MET A 107 14.16 9.76 -8.00
C MET A 107 15.00 10.58 -8.99
N ALA A 108 15.68 9.93 -9.94
CA ALA A 108 16.42 10.62 -10.98
C ALA A 108 15.50 11.38 -11.96
N LEU A 109 14.31 10.83 -12.26
CA LEU A 109 13.29 11.48 -13.08
C LEU A 109 12.65 12.66 -12.32
N LEU A 110 12.28 12.48 -11.05
CA LEU A 110 11.72 13.53 -10.19
C LEU A 110 12.67 14.73 -10.03
N ARG A 111 13.97 14.50 -9.92
CA ARG A 111 14.96 15.60 -9.89
C ARG A 111 14.98 16.43 -11.17
N LYS A 112 14.67 15.81 -12.32
CA LYS A 112 14.60 16.50 -13.62
C LYS A 112 13.25 17.18 -13.83
N ASN A 113 12.18 16.53 -13.40
CA ASN A 113 10.81 17.03 -13.48
C ASN A 113 10.05 16.70 -12.20
N PRO A 114 9.98 17.61 -11.21
CA PRO A 114 9.27 17.39 -9.96
C PRO A 114 7.75 17.14 -10.12
N ASN A 115 7.20 17.51 -11.28
CA ASN A 115 5.77 17.36 -11.58
C ASN A 115 5.43 16.08 -12.36
N ILE A 116 6.40 15.17 -12.55
CA ILE A 116 6.26 14.02 -13.46
C ILE A 116 5.08 13.11 -13.10
N TYR A 117 4.79 12.91 -11.82
CA TYR A 117 3.66 12.07 -11.40
C TYR A 117 2.31 12.70 -11.74
N ASN A 118 2.19 14.03 -11.67
CA ASN A 118 0.98 14.70 -12.13
C ASN A 118 0.83 14.60 -13.65
N GLU A 119 1.91 14.86 -14.39
CA GLU A 119 1.91 14.87 -15.84
C GLU A 119 1.64 13.49 -16.44
N MET A 120 2.38 12.47 -15.98
CA MET A 120 2.34 11.11 -16.54
C MET A 120 1.33 10.19 -15.80
N GLY A 121 0.76 10.62 -14.70
CA GLY A 121 -0.24 9.91 -13.93
C GLY A 121 -1.61 10.59 -14.03
N ALA A 122 -1.94 11.45 -13.06
CA ALA A 122 -3.27 12.01 -12.89
C ALA A 122 -3.74 12.82 -14.12
N ASN A 123 -2.92 13.73 -14.67
CA ASN A 123 -3.31 14.54 -15.82
C ASN A 123 -3.52 13.70 -17.08
N LEU A 124 -2.67 12.70 -17.30
CA LEU A 124 -2.82 11.77 -18.40
C LEU A 124 -4.11 10.95 -18.27
N ALA A 125 -4.39 10.46 -17.06
CA ALA A 125 -5.61 9.73 -16.75
C ALA A 125 -6.86 10.56 -17.01
N ILE A 126 -6.87 11.82 -16.61
CA ILE A 126 -7.97 12.76 -16.90
C ILE A 126 -8.13 12.95 -18.42
N TYR A 127 -7.04 13.20 -19.13
CA TYR A 127 -7.06 13.42 -20.57
C TYR A 127 -7.62 12.23 -21.36
N PHE A 128 -7.29 11.01 -20.95
CA PHE A 128 -7.73 9.76 -21.60
C PHE A 128 -9.02 9.17 -21.01
N ASN A 129 -9.70 9.85 -20.10
CA ASN A 129 -10.91 9.34 -19.40
C ASN A 129 -10.66 8.01 -18.67
N LEU A 130 -9.51 7.87 -18.01
CA LEU A 130 -9.14 6.68 -17.24
C LEU A 130 -9.44 6.80 -15.74
N VAL A 131 -9.98 7.93 -15.29
CA VAL A 131 -10.35 8.17 -13.90
C VAL A 131 -11.51 7.26 -13.51
N ILE A 132 -11.33 6.52 -12.42
CA ILE A 132 -12.33 5.59 -11.87
C ILE A 132 -13.10 6.24 -10.73
N ALA A 133 -12.39 6.90 -9.81
CA ALA A 133 -12.97 7.59 -8.66
C ALA A 133 -12.10 8.77 -8.24
N GLU A 134 -12.72 9.78 -7.64
CA GLU A 134 -12.04 10.98 -7.21
C GLU A 134 -12.79 11.63 -6.04
N ASN A 135 -12.04 12.20 -5.10
CA ASN A 135 -12.55 13.12 -4.09
C ASN A 135 -11.58 14.31 -3.91
N ASP A 136 -11.80 15.16 -2.93
CA ASP A 136 -10.96 16.35 -2.69
C ASP A 136 -9.50 16.00 -2.35
N HIS A 137 -9.21 14.78 -1.91
CA HIS A 137 -7.92 14.39 -1.35
C HIS A 137 -7.19 13.27 -2.11
N ALA A 138 -7.88 12.58 -3.01
CA ALA A 138 -7.27 11.49 -3.78
C ALA A 138 -7.98 11.26 -5.13
N ILE A 139 -7.26 10.64 -6.06
CA ILE A 139 -7.74 10.22 -7.37
C ILE A 139 -7.31 8.78 -7.66
N ALA A 140 -8.24 7.95 -8.12
CA ALA A 140 -7.97 6.60 -8.61
C ALA A 140 -8.18 6.53 -10.12
N PHE A 141 -7.27 5.86 -10.81
CA PHE A 141 -7.34 5.73 -12.26
C PHE A 141 -6.75 4.41 -12.74
N ALA A 142 -7.20 3.94 -13.91
CA ALA A 142 -6.61 2.81 -14.60
C ALA A 142 -5.26 3.23 -15.19
N ASP A 143 -4.20 2.53 -14.79
CA ASP A 143 -2.85 2.82 -15.30
C ASP A 143 -2.54 1.93 -16.51
N ILE A 144 -2.04 2.54 -17.56
CA ILE A 144 -1.65 1.89 -18.81
C ILE A 144 -0.15 1.60 -18.91
N GLY A 145 0.64 2.05 -17.95
CA GLY A 145 2.11 1.92 -17.93
C GLY A 145 2.61 0.62 -17.29
N HIS A 146 1.78 -0.11 -16.59
CA HIS A 146 2.15 -1.33 -15.89
C HIS A 146 1.98 -2.60 -16.75
N ARG A 147 2.76 -3.63 -16.42
CA ARG A 147 2.71 -4.93 -17.10
C ARG A 147 1.37 -5.66 -16.93
N PHE A 148 0.72 -5.45 -15.79
CA PHE A 148 -0.57 -6.07 -15.45
C PHE A 148 -1.63 -4.99 -15.29
N PRO A 149 -2.93 -5.34 -15.45
CA PRO A 149 -4.00 -4.40 -15.12
C PRO A 149 -3.80 -3.82 -13.72
N THR A 150 -3.71 -2.49 -13.64
CA THR A 150 -3.33 -1.78 -12.42
C THR A 150 -4.25 -0.59 -12.21
N ILE A 151 -4.69 -0.42 -10.97
CA ILE A 151 -5.36 0.80 -10.51
C ILE A 151 -4.35 1.57 -9.66
N CYS A 152 -4.04 2.78 -10.05
CA CYS A 152 -3.25 3.71 -9.25
C CYS A 152 -4.16 4.59 -8.42
N VAL A 153 -3.78 4.84 -7.16
CA VAL A 153 -4.43 5.83 -6.29
C VAL A 153 -3.39 6.84 -5.85
N PHE A 154 -3.58 8.09 -6.26
CA PHE A 154 -2.68 9.18 -5.90
C PHE A 154 -3.34 10.09 -4.88
N SER A 155 -2.56 10.49 -3.85
CA SER A 155 -2.93 11.57 -2.96
C SER A 155 -2.81 12.91 -3.70
N LYS A 156 -3.74 13.83 -3.43
CA LYS A 156 -3.68 15.22 -3.90
C LYS A 156 -2.99 16.16 -2.91
N SER A 157 -2.51 15.63 -1.79
CA SER A 157 -1.73 16.40 -0.81
C SER A 157 -0.38 16.81 -1.39
N THR A 158 0.14 17.94 -0.92
CA THR A 158 1.50 18.39 -1.18
C THR A 158 2.51 17.80 -0.21
N GLU A 159 2.05 17.08 0.82
CA GLU A 159 2.92 16.45 1.80
C GLU A 159 3.68 15.26 1.19
N ILE A 160 4.98 15.20 1.50
CA ILE A 160 5.89 14.17 0.95
C ILE A 160 5.77 12.86 1.75
N TYR A 161 5.54 12.98 3.05
CA TYR A 161 5.48 11.82 3.93
C TYR A 161 4.04 11.50 4.32
N PRO A 162 3.64 10.23 4.28
CA PRO A 162 2.29 9.82 4.71
C PRO A 162 1.97 10.17 6.17
N SER A 163 3.02 10.30 7.02
CA SER A 163 2.89 10.73 8.42
C SER A 163 2.45 12.18 8.60
N ASP A 164 2.67 13.02 7.59
CA ASP A 164 2.44 14.47 7.65
C ASP A 164 1.06 14.85 7.10
N LEU A 165 0.37 13.88 6.48
CA LEU A 165 -1.00 14.06 6.02
C LEU A 165 -1.93 14.48 7.16
N THR A 166 -2.75 15.47 6.91
CA THR A 166 -3.83 15.81 7.83
C THR A 166 -4.82 14.65 7.96
N ARG A 167 -5.61 14.66 9.04
CA ARG A 167 -6.65 13.64 9.24
C ARG A 167 -7.64 13.58 8.07
N LYS A 168 -7.98 14.71 7.46
CA LYS A 168 -8.90 14.77 6.31
C LYS A 168 -8.28 14.17 5.05
N GLU A 169 -7.03 14.51 4.75
CA GLU A 169 -6.31 13.98 3.59
C GLU A 169 -6.14 12.47 3.69
N LEU A 170 -5.71 11.99 4.87
CA LEU A 170 -5.55 10.55 5.11
C LEU A 170 -6.89 9.80 4.99
N HIS A 171 -7.97 10.37 5.56
CA HIS A 171 -9.29 9.76 5.47
C HIS A 171 -9.78 9.72 4.01
N GLY A 172 -9.70 10.84 3.29
CA GLY A 172 -10.12 10.89 1.88
C GLY A 172 -9.29 9.99 0.96
N PHE A 173 -7.97 9.84 1.21
CA PHE A 173 -7.14 8.85 0.52
C PHE A 173 -7.61 7.43 0.84
N SER A 174 -7.82 7.13 2.13
CA SER A 174 -8.31 5.83 2.58
C SER A 174 -9.66 5.46 1.96
N ASP A 175 -10.58 6.42 1.84
CA ASP A 175 -11.92 6.20 1.25
C ASP A 175 -11.82 5.75 -0.20
N ILE A 176 -10.95 6.37 -1.00
CA ILE A 176 -10.74 5.95 -2.39
C ILE A 176 -10.12 4.56 -2.47
N VAL A 177 -9.09 4.27 -1.67
CA VAL A 177 -8.47 2.92 -1.63
C VAL A 177 -9.47 1.87 -1.20
N HIS A 178 -10.27 2.17 -0.16
CA HIS A 178 -11.33 1.28 0.33
C HIS A 178 -12.38 1.00 -0.74
N ALA A 179 -12.84 2.05 -1.44
CA ALA A 179 -13.83 1.89 -2.52
C ALA A 179 -13.32 0.96 -3.64
N MET A 180 -12.02 1.04 -3.99
CA MET A 180 -11.41 0.12 -4.97
C MET A 180 -11.38 -1.32 -4.44
N HIS A 181 -11.00 -1.53 -3.19
CA HIS A 181 -11.01 -2.85 -2.57
C HIS A 181 -12.42 -3.44 -2.50
N ALA A 182 -13.41 -2.67 -2.10
CA ALA A 182 -14.81 -3.10 -2.02
C ALA A 182 -15.38 -3.48 -3.40
N ALA A 183 -15.09 -2.69 -4.43
CA ALA A 183 -15.50 -2.99 -5.79
C ALA A 183 -14.89 -4.29 -6.32
N LEU A 184 -13.59 -4.53 -6.05
CA LEU A 184 -12.92 -5.77 -6.47
C LEU A 184 -13.42 -6.98 -5.69
N THR A 185 -13.66 -6.86 -4.39
CA THR A 185 -14.19 -7.96 -3.56
C THR A 185 -15.58 -8.37 -4.02
N SER A 186 -16.47 -7.43 -4.34
CA SER A 186 -17.83 -7.73 -4.80
C SER A 186 -17.86 -8.49 -6.14
N GLN A 187 -16.89 -8.23 -7.03
CA GLN A 187 -16.77 -8.93 -8.32
C GLN A 187 -16.27 -10.37 -8.17
N ILE A 188 -15.38 -10.62 -7.21
CA ILE A 188 -14.88 -11.97 -6.91
C ILE A 188 -16.04 -12.84 -6.41
N SER A 189 -16.81 -12.35 -5.46
CA SER A 189 -17.96 -13.08 -4.89
C SER A 189 -19.05 -13.39 -5.93
N ALA A 190 -19.28 -12.50 -6.91
CA ALA A 190 -20.26 -12.71 -7.96
C ALA A 190 -19.85 -13.76 -9.02
N ASN A 191 -18.57 -14.09 -9.11
CA ASN A 191 -18.05 -15.08 -10.06
C ASN A 191 -17.89 -16.49 -9.45
N GLU A 192 -18.15 -16.65 -8.16
CA GLU A 192 -18.08 -17.94 -7.45
C GLU A 192 -19.46 -18.61 -7.31
N GLU A 193 -20.57 -17.98 -7.75
CA GLU A 193 -21.90 -18.53 -7.86
C GLU A 193 -22.14 -19.11 -9.29
#